data_a0dae1fa2148338fb82771e5d46569c7
#
_entry.id   a0dae1fa2148338fb82771e5d46569c7
#
_cell.length_a   1.000
_cell.length_b   1.000
_cell.length_c   1.000
_cell.angle_alpha   90.00
_cell.angle_beta   90.00
_cell.angle_gamma   90.00
#
_symmetry.space_group_name_H-M   'P 1'
#
loop_
_entity.id
_entity.type
_entity.pdbx_description
1 polymer ?
#
loop_
_entity_poly.entity_id
_entity_poly.type
_entity_poly.pdbx_seq_one_letter_code
_entity_poly.pdbx_strand_id
1 'polypeptide(L)'
;AGQTAPGDGICIKGETVSIEADNVIIRHVRFRCGNEIAGEEPKDAISCIRHRNIIIDHCSMSWSVDEAASFYDNENFTLQWCIISESLYDAGHPKGEHGYGGIWGGKGASFHHNLLASHTSRLPRFCGARYHPDTRETELVDFRNNVIFNWGFNSSYGGEMGQQNMVNNYYKPGPATKKDVISRIVEPWDTVGRWHVSGNRIEGSSKVSSDNWSGGVQGDNASNPVIR
;
A
#
# COMPACT_ATOMS: atom_id res chain seq x y z
N ALA A 1 -15.74 -15.40 6.63
CA ALA A 1 -16.19 -14.15 7.24
C ALA A 1 -16.03 -14.22 8.75
N GLY A 2 -15.35 -13.25 9.36
CA GLY A 2 -15.00 -13.27 10.78
C GLY A 2 -16.02 -12.55 11.71
N GLN A 3 -16.98 -11.83 11.14
CA GLN A 3 -17.90 -10.98 11.93
C GLN A 3 -18.83 -11.74 12.89
N THR A 4 -19.03 -13.02 12.68
CA THR A 4 -19.87 -13.85 13.55
C THR A 4 -19.07 -14.70 14.52
N ALA A 5 -17.75 -14.58 14.53
CA ALA A 5 -16.90 -15.29 15.46
C ALA A 5 -17.12 -14.78 16.90
N PRO A 6 -17.16 -15.66 17.90
CA PRO A 6 -17.34 -15.25 19.30
C PRO A 6 -16.10 -14.53 19.86
N GLY A 7 -16.29 -13.85 20.99
CA GLY A 7 -15.22 -13.14 21.69
C GLY A 7 -14.61 -12.02 20.83
N ASP A 8 -13.30 -11.96 20.80
CA ASP A 8 -12.56 -10.91 20.06
C ASP A 8 -12.43 -11.17 18.56
N GLY A 9 -13.15 -12.14 18.02
CA GLY A 9 -13.12 -12.49 16.60
C GLY A 9 -11.94 -13.36 16.20
N ILE A 10 -11.59 -13.36 14.91
CA ILE A 10 -10.52 -14.21 14.35
C ILE A 10 -9.21 -13.42 14.23
N CYS A 11 -8.13 -13.98 14.76
CA CYS A 11 -6.78 -13.50 14.57
C CYS A 11 -5.89 -14.65 14.06
N ILE A 12 -5.30 -14.48 12.88
CA ILE A 12 -4.29 -15.38 12.35
C ILE A 12 -2.92 -14.78 12.66
N LYS A 13 -2.02 -15.55 13.26
CA LYS A 13 -0.71 -15.05 13.69
C LYS A 13 0.43 -16.01 13.41
N GLY A 14 1.66 -15.47 13.43
CA GLY A 14 2.89 -16.23 13.43
C GLY A 14 3.50 -16.47 12.06
N GLU A 15 2.69 -16.52 11.01
CA GLU A 15 3.13 -16.80 9.64
C GLU A 15 2.42 -15.92 8.62
N THR A 16 2.98 -15.84 7.42
CA THR A 16 2.35 -15.21 6.26
C THR A 16 1.07 -15.96 5.88
N VAL A 17 0.01 -15.22 5.62
CA VAL A 17 -1.18 -15.77 4.97
C VAL A 17 -1.12 -15.45 3.48
N SER A 18 -0.95 -16.47 2.64
CA SER A 18 -1.02 -16.33 1.19
C SER A 18 -2.40 -16.71 0.66
N ILE A 19 -2.96 -15.85 -0.19
CA ILE A 19 -4.20 -16.15 -0.91
C ILE A 19 -3.80 -16.80 -2.23
N GLU A 20 -4.08 -18.10 -2.37
CA GLU A 20 -3.71 -18.94 -3.52
C GLU A 20 -4.95 -19.43 -4.28
N ALA A 21 -5.99 -18.59 -4.36
CA ALA A 21 -7.23 -18.94 -5.05
C ALA A 21 -7.92 -17.69 -5.62
N ASP A 22 -8.68 -17.89 -6.67
CA ASP A 22 -9.58 -16.89 -7.24
C ASP A 22 -10.93 -16.84 -6.50
N ASN A 23 -11.67 -15.75 -6.70
CA ASN A 23 -13.04 -15.58 -6.20
C ASN A 23 -13.13 -15.65 -4.66
N VAL A 24 -12.25 -14.91 -3.97
CA VAL A 24 -12.12 -14.92 -2.51
C VAL A 24 -12.65 -13.63 -1.91
N ILE A 25 -13.43 -13.74 -0.85
CA ILE A 25 -13.84 -12.63 0.00
C ILE A 25 -13.40 -12.90 1.44
N ILE A 26 -12.55 -12.02 1.99
CA ILE A 26 -12.10 -12.06 3.39
C ILE A 26 -12.65 -10.84 4.12
N ARG A 27 -13.33 -11.06 5.24
CA ARG A 27 -13.94 -9.99 6.02
C ARG A 27 -13.76 -10.19 7.52
N HIS A 28 -13.47 -9.10 8.25
CA HIS A 28 -13.38 -9.04 9.70
C HIS A 28 -12.37 -10.05 10.28
N VAL A 29 -11.18 -10.10 9.70
CA VAL A 29 -10.06 -10.95 10.15
C VAL A 29 -8.87 -10.07 10.50
N ARG A 30 -8.15 -10.42 11.55
CA ARG A 30 -6.88 -9.79 11.93
C ARG A 30 -5.72 -10.69 11.54
N PHE A 31 -4.71 -10.10 10.89
CA PHE A 31 -3.46 -10.77 10.49
C PHE A 31 -2.32 -10.14 11.30
N ARG A 32 -1.62 -10.94 12.08
CA ARG A 32 -0.54 -10.53 12.97
C ARG A 32 0.63 -11.47 12.78
N CYS A 33 1.49 -11.20 11.80
CA CYS A 33 2.60 -12.05 11.49
C CYS A 33 3.50 -12.24 12.73
N GLY A 34 4.06 -11.16 13.24
CA GLY A 34 5.02 -11.21 14.33
C GLY A 34 6.38 -11.73 13.88
N ASN A 35 7.33 -11.71 14.79
CA ASN A 35 8.67 -12.27 14.60
C ASN A 35 9.00 -13.37 15.63
N GLU A 36 7.98 -13.94 16.28
CA GLU A 36 8.16 -14.99 17.30
C GLU A 36 8.76 -16.27 16.71
N ILE A 37 8.43 -16.54 15.44
CA ILE A 37 9.03 -17.61 14.64
C ILE A 37 10.05 -16.95 13.74
N ALA A 38 11.16 -16.48 14.33
CA ALA A 38 12.26 -15.88 13.61
C ALA A 38 12.88 -16.91 12.67
N GLY A 39 12.50 -16.84 11.39
CA GLY A 39 13.17 -17.53 10.31
C GLY A 39 13.93 -16.50 9.49
N GLU A 40 14.89 -16.95 8.71
CA GLU A 40 15.67 -16.13 7.77
C GLU A 40 14.85 -15.65 6.56
N GLU A 41 13.53 -15.80 6.61
CA GLU A 41 12.64 -15.51 5.48
C GLU A 41 11.88 -14.20 5.67
N PRO A 42 11.77 -13.37 4.62
CA PRO A 42 10.89 -12.20 4.65
C PRO A 42 9.43 -12.66 4.80
N LYS A 43 8.70 -12.05 5.74
CA LYS A 43 7.32 -12.43 6.05
C LYS A 43 6.39 -11.24 5.98
N ASP A 44 5.45 -11.31 5.04
CA ASP A 44 4.28 -10.44 4.98
C ASP A 44 3.22 -10.91 5.99
N ALA A 45 2.38 -10.00 6.46
CA ALA A 45 1.24 -10.46 7.26
C ALA A 45 0.19 -11.14 6.37
N ILE A 46 -0.03 -10.62 5.16
CA ILE A 46 -0.87 -11.24 4.14
C ILE A 46 -0.41 -10.87 2.73
N SER A 47 -0.50 -11.80 1.79
CA SER A 47 -0.20 -11.57 0.38
C SER A 47 -1.22 -12.21 -0.57
N CYS A 48 -1.36 -11.63 -1.76
CA CYS A 48 -2.13 -12.19 -2.88
C CYS A 48 -1.49 -11.72 -4.18
N ILE A 49 -1.05 -12.66 -5.02
CA ILE A 49 -0.33 -12.37 -6.26
C ILE A 49 -0.88 -13.25 -7.38
N ARG A 50 -1.24 -12.64 -8.53
CA ARG A 50 -1.71 -13.33 -9.74
C ARG A 50 -3.03 -14.08 -9.58
N HIS A 51 -3.93 -13.55 -8.76
CA HIS A 51 -5.29 -14.05 -8.59
C HIS A 51 -6.32 -13.02 -9.04
N ARG A 52 -7.58 -13.42 -9.13
CA ARG A 52 -8.65 -12.55 -9.61
C ARG A 52 -9.90 -12.62 -8.75
N ASN A 53 -10.70 -11.54 -8.83
CA ASN A 53 -11.97 -11.41 -8.12
C ASN A 53 -11.79 -11.55 -6.61
N ILE A 54 -10.95 -10.71 -6.02
CA ILE A 54 -10.61 -10.74 -4.60
C ILE A 54 -11.15 -9.50 -3.90
N ILE A 55 -11.80 -9.70 -2.77
CA ILE A 55 -12.19 -8.58 -1.87
C ILE A 55 -11.67 -8.86 -0.47
N ILE A 56 -10.91 -7.90 0.08
CA ILE A 56 -10.50 -7.87 1.49
C ILE A 56 -11.16 -6.65 2.13
N ASP A 57 -11.98 -6.88 3.13
CA ASP A 57 -12.90 -5.89 3.67
C ASP A 57 -12.95 -5.94 5.20
N HIS A 58 -12.83 -4.78 5.87
CA HIS A 58 -12.86 -4.66 7.33
C HIS A 58 -11.85 -5.58 8.04
N CYS A 59 -10.66 -5.69 7.50
CA CYS A 59 -9.57 -6.48 8.07
C CYS A 59 -8.48 -5.57 8.67
N SER A 60 -7.57 -6.17 9.46
CA SER A 60 -6.37 -5.46 9.90
C SER A 60 -5.12 -6.32 9.76
N MET A 61 -4.03 -5.70 9.27
CA MET A 61 -2.75 -6.32 8.98
C MET A 61 -1.65 -5.56 9.73
N SER A 62 -0.85 -6.27 10.54
CA SER A 62 0.20 -5.63 11.32
C SER A 62 1.32 -6.61 11.68
N TRP A 63 2.45 -6.03 12.11
CA TRP A 63 3.57 -6.74 12.72
C TRP A 63 4.27 -7.72 11.76
N SER A 64 4.32 -7.36 10.49
CA SER A 64 5.10 -8.08 9.47
C SER A 64 6.59 -7.83 9.63
N VAL A 65 7.40 -8.76 9.17
CA VAL A 65 8.86 -8.64 9.11
C VAL A 65 9.28 -7.92 7.83
N ASP A 66 8.53 -8.08 6.74
CA ASP A 66 8.69 -7.35 5.47
C ASP A 66 7.48 -6.43 5.25
N GLU A 67 6.56 -6.72 4.36
CA GLU A 67 5.36 -5.93 4.13
C GLU A 67 4.18 -6.36 5.03
N ALA A 68 3.40 -5.37 5.46
CA ALA A 68 2.16 -5.67 6.17
C ALA A 68 1.11 -6.33 5.25
N ALA A 69 1.05 -5.90 3.98
CA ALA A 69 0.05 -6.40 3.04
C ALA A 69 0.49 -6.19 1.59
N SER A 70 0.76 -7.25 0.84
CA SER A 70 1.20 -7.18 -0.55
C SER A 70 0.17 -7.77 -1.52
N PHE A 71 -0.36 -6.92 -2.43
CA PHE A 71 -1.42 -7.26 -3.37
C PHE A 71 -1.10 -6.69 -4.74
N TYR A 72 -0.56 -7.51 -5.64
CA TYR A 72 -0.15 -7.03 -6.96
C TYR A 72 -0.27 -8.12 -8.04
N ASP A 73 -0.25 -7.68 -9.30
CA ASP A 73 -0.45 -8.52 -10.49
C ASP A 73 -1.78 -9.32 -10.43
N ASN A 74 -2.75 -8.82 -9.64
CA ASN A 74 -4.09 -9.37 -9.54
C ASN A 74 -5.03 -8.73 -10.57
N GLU A 75 -6.18 -9.36 -10.81
CA GLU A 75 -7.26 -8.83 -11.63
C GLU A 75 -8.54 -8.65 -10.79
N ASN A 76 -9.21 -7.50 -10.90
CA ASN A 76 -10.41 -7.20 -10.11
C ASN A 76 -10.19 -7.38 -8.60
N PHE A 77 -9.21 -6.66 -8.06
CA PHE A 77 -8.85 -6.72 -6.64
C PHE A 77 -9.43 -5.49 -5.89
N THR A 78 -9.99 -5.72 -4.71
CA THR A 78 -10.44 -4.64 -3.83
C THR A 78 -9.93 -4.84 -2.41
N LEU A 79 -9.30 -3.79 -1.86
CA LEU A 79 -8.98 -3.66 -0.44
C LEU A 79 -9.72 -2.44 0.11
N GLN A 80 -10.62 -2.66 1.06
CA GLN A 80 -11.42 -1.57 1.58
C GLN A 80 -11.64 -1.66 3.09
N TRP A 81 -11.78 -0.49 3.74
CA TRP A 81 -12.09 -0.37 5.16
C TRP A 81 -11.16 -1.15 6.06
N CYS A 82 -9.90 -1.25 5.67
CA CYS A 82 -8.87 -2.00 6.37
C CYS A 82 -7.91 -1.09 7.13
N ILE A 83 -7.25 -1.66 8.13
CA ILE A 83 -6.15 -1.03 8.86
C ILE A 83 -4.88 -1.80 8.54
N ILE A 84 -3.90 -1.13 7.93
CA ILE A 84 -2.58 -1.65 7.62
C ILE A 84 -1.58 -0.83 8.43
N SER A 85 -0.99 -1.43 9.46
CA SER A 85 -0.21 -0.63 10.40
C SER A 85 0.93 -1.39 11.07
N GLU A 86 1.92 -0.64 11.54
CA GLU A 86 2.91 -1.11 12.50
C GLU A 86 3.69 -2.35 12.03
N SER A 87 4.19 -2.34 10.80
CA SER A 87 5.20 -3.30 10.37
C SER A 87 6.45 -3.16 11.22
N LEU A 88 7.11 -4.28 11.53
CA LEU A 88 8.25 -4.33 12.44
C LEU A 88 9.52 -3.84 11.73
N TYR A 89 10.25 -2.91 12.36
CA TYR A 89 11.40 -2.26 11.74
C TYR A 89 12.67 -3.13 11.79
N ASP A 90 13.05 -3.57 12.97
CA ASP A 90 14.20 -4.44 13.20
C ASP A 90 13.73 -5.78 13.77
N ALA A 91 13.31 -6.66 12.87
CA ALA A 91 12.63 -7.91 13.25
C ALA A 91 13.29 -9.18 12.68
N GLY A 92 14.55 -9.08 12.25
CA GLY A 92 15.30 -10.23 11.74
C GLY A 92 15.09 -10.49 10.25
N HIS A 93 14.69 -9.50 9.46
CA HIS A 93 14.65 -9.63 8.01
C HIS A 93 16.06 -9.84 7.44
N PRO A 94 16.30 -10.77 6.46
CA PRO A 94 17.64 -11.10 5.96
C PRO A 94 18.42 -9.93 5.35
N LYS A 95 17.71 -8.90 4.87
CA LYS A 95 18.31 -7.68 4.30
C LYS A 95 18.46 -6.54 5.33
N GLY A 96 18.24 -6.80 6.61
CA GLY A 96 18.30 -5.81 7.69
C GLY A 96 16.97 -5.07 7.92
N GLU A 97 17.04 -3.85 8.39
CA GLU A 97 15.89 -3.03 8.79
C GLU A 97 14.87 -2.84 7.65
N HIS A 98 13.60 -3.11 7.93
CA HIS A 98 12.47 -3.03 6.97
C HIS A 98 11.30 -2.21 7.55
N GLY A 99 10.17 -2.82 7.82
CA GLY A 99 8.98 -2.15 8.34
C GLY A 99 8.14 -1.49 7.26
N TYR A 100 7.76 -2.23 6.22
CA TYR A 100 7.08 -1.71 5.05
C TYR A 100 5.56 -1.94 5.07
N GLY A 101 4.82 -1.03 4.42
CA GLY A 101 3.36 -1.13 4.30
C GLY A 101 2.93 -2.22 3.33
N GLY A 102 3.22 -2.05 2.05
CA GLY A 102 2.87 -3.08 1.06
C GLY A 102 3.19 -2.70 -0.39
N ILE A 103 3.25 -3.72 -1.24
CA ILE A 103 3.33 -3.58 -2.69
C ILE A 103 1.93 -3.77 -3.24
N TRP A 104 1.38 -2.74 -3.92
CA TRP A 104 0.01 -2.74 -4.41
C TRP A 104 -0.05 -2.44 -5.90
N GLY A 105 -0.91 -3.17 -6.61
CA GLY A 105 -1.09 -3.02 -8.04
C GLY A 105 -2.12 -3.99 -8.59
N GLY A 106 -2.32 -3.97 -9.91
CA GLY A 106 -3.16 -4.95 -10.60
C GLY A 106 -4.03 -4.36 -11.71
N LYS A 107 -4.69 -5.28 -12.38
CA LYS A 107 -5.55 -5.01 -13.53
C LYS A 107 -6.97 -4.71 -13.04
N GLY A 108 -7.28 -3.42 -12.87
CA GLY A 108 -8.52 -2.98 -12.26
C GLY A 108 -8.54 -3.18 -10.74
N ALA A 109 -7.47 -2.75 -10.05
CA ALA A 109 -7.36 -2.82 -8.60
C ALA A 109 -7.88 -1.55 -7.93
N SER A 110 -8.63 -1.70 -6.85
CA SER A 110 -9.18 -0.59 -6.05
C SER A 110 -8.77 -0.71 -4.59
N PHE A 111 -8.14 0.34 -4.07
CA PHE A 111 -7.67 0.46 -2.69
C PHE A 111 -8.28 1.71 -2.06
N HIS A 112 -9.31 1.55 -1.25
CA HIS A 112 -10.05 2.71 -0.75
C HIS A 112 -10.54 2.59 0.70
N HIS A 113 -10.67 3.75 1.36
CA HIS A 113 -11.15 3.85 2.73
C HIS A 113 -10.31 3.04 3.73
N ASN A 114 -9.00 2.96 3.48
CA ASN A 114 -8.07 2.27 4.36
C ASN A 114 -7.27 3.26 5.21
N LEU A 115 -6.77 2.79 6.34
CA LEU A 115 -5.74 3.45 7.13
C LEU A 115 -4.41 2.72 6.93
N LEU A 116 -3.41 3.44 6.39
CA LEU A 116 -2.02 2.99 6.33
C LEU A 116 -1.23 3.80 7.36
N ALA A 117 -0.65 3.16 8.37
CA ALA A 117 -0.06 3.89 9.48
C ALA A 117 1.24 3.27 10.02
N SER A 118 2.22 4.13 10.31
CA SER A 118 3.46 3.76 11.01
C SER A 118 4.25 2.67 10.29
N HIS A 119 4.57 2.93 9.03
CA HIS A 119 5.49 2.16 8.22
C HIS A 119 6.68 3.03 7.81
N THR A 120 7.86 2.44 7.64
CA THR A 120 9.04 3.18 7.20
C THR A 120 8.93 3.64 5.76
N SER A 121 8.24 2.85 4.92
CA SER A 121 8.05 3.08 3.49
C SER A 121 6.89 2.23 2.94
N ARG A 122 6.58 2.35 1.67
CA ARG A 122 5.57 1.55 0.94
C ARG A 122 4.13 1.75 1.44
N LEU A 123 3.67 3.03 1.44
CA LEU A 123 2.30 3.37 1.84
C LEU A 123 1.43 3.88 0.64
N PRO A 124 1.27 3.08 -0.43
CA PRO A 124 1.96 1.86 -0.80
C PRO A 124 3.17 2.10 -1.73
N ARG A 125 3.96 1.04 -2.04
CA ARG A 125 4.71 0.95 -3.28
C ARG A 125 3.76 0.47 -4.38
N PHE A 126 3.52 1.26 -5.38
CA PHE A 126 2.77 0.82 -6.56
C PHE A 126 3.62 -0.14 -7.38
N CYS A 127 3.09 -1.32 -7.66
CA CYS A 127 3.79 -2.36 -8.41
C CYS A 127 4.08 -1.91 -9.85
N GLY A 128 3.10 -1.24 -10.45
CA GLY A 128 3.12 -0.97 -11.88
C GLY A 128 3.07 -2.25 -12.70
N ALA A 129 3.29 -2.11 -14.00
CA ALA A 129 3.21 -3.23 -14.94
C ALA A 129 4.52 -4.03 -15.06
N ARG A 130 5.35 -4.06 -14.00
CA ARG A 130 6.67 -4.71 -14.03
C ARG A 130 6.63 -6.21 -14.38
N TYR A 131 5.56 -6.89 -14.03
CA TYR A 131 5.39 -8.32 -14.28
C TYR A 131 4.61 -8.63 -15.57
N HIS A 132 4.03 -7.61 -16.23
CA HIS A 132 3.29 -7.75 -17.48
C HIS A 132 3.51 -6.53 -18.41
N PRO A 133 4.76 -6.22 -18.77
CA PRO A 133 5.10 -5.01 -19.54
C PRO A 133 4.44 -4.96 -20.93
N ASP A 134 4.18 -6.12 -21.52
CA ASP A 134 3.56 -6.22 -22.86
C ASP A 134 2.05 -5.90 -22.84
N THR A 135 1.42 -5.95 -21.68
CA THR A 135 0.01 -5.59 -21.46
C THR A 135 -0.14 -4.48 -20.41
N ARG A 136 0.84 -3.60 -20.33
CA ARG A 136 0.94 -2.53 -19.33
C ARG A 136 -0.27 -1.62 -19.24
N GLU A 137 -1.00 -1.46 -20.33
CA GLU A 137 -2.25 -0.67 -20.40
C GLU A 137 -3.37 -1.27 -19.54
N THR A 138 -3.26 -2.54 -19.14
CA THR A 138 -4.20 -3.18 -18.24
C THR A 138 -3.92 -2.91 -16.76
N GLU A 139 -2.68 -2.50 -16.41
CA GLU A 139 -2.37 -2.09 -15.04
C GLU A 139 -3.09 -0.79 -14.73
N LEU A 140 -4.14 -0.89 -13.96
CA LEU A 140 -4.99 0.23 -13.57
C LEU A 140 -5.30 0.15 -12.08
N VAL A 141 -4.82 1.14 -11.34
CA VAL A 141 -4.98 1.23 -9.89
C VAL A 141 -5.79 2.48 -9.51
N ASP A 142 -6.79 2.28 -8.70
CA ASP A 142 -7.56 3.34 -8.07
C ASP A 142 -7.28 3.39 -6.57
N PHE A 143 -6.50 4.38 -6.14
CA PHE A 143 -6.11 4.62 -4.75
C PHE A 143 -6.77 5.88 -4.23
N ARG A 144 -7.89 5.72 -3.49
CA ARG A 144 -8.72 6.87 -3.08
C ARG A 144 -9.25 6.80 -1.67
N ASN A 145 -9.51 7.97 -1.10
CA ASN A 145 -10.18 8.11 0.20
C ASN A 145 -9.46 7.33 1.32
N ASN A 146 -8.15 7.17 1.24
CA ASN A 146 -7.36 6.53 2.28
C ASN A 146 -6.77 7.57 3.23
N VAL A 147 -6.44 7.14 4.43
CA VAL A 147 -5.65 7.91 5.39
C VAL A 147 -4.25 7.31 5.45
N ILE A 148 -3.24 8.15 5.24
CA ILE A 148 -1.84 7.79 5.30
C ILE A 148 -1.20 8.56 6.46
N PHE A 149 -0.72 7.85 7.47
CA PHE A 149 -0.20 8.44 8.69
C PHE A 149 1.20 7.95 9.02
N ASN A 150 2.06 8.89 9.45
CA ASN A 150 3.35 8.60 10.08
C ASN A 150 4.26 7.68 9.24
N TRP A 151 4.43 8.01 7.94
CA TRP A 151 5.42 7.32 7.10
C TRP A 151 6.84 7.74 7.48
N GLY A 152 7.82 6.87 7.25
CA GLY A 152 9.22 7.14 7.54
C GLY A 152 9.92 7.90 6.42
N PHE A 153 10.78 7.21 5.67
CA PHE A 153 11.61 7.81 4.62
C PHE A 153 10.92 7.88 3.25
N ASN A 154 9.79 7.23 3.06
CA ASN A 154 8.97 7.37 1.85
C ASN A 154 7.49 7.10 2.13
N SER A 155 6.61 7.82 1.44
CA SER A 155 5.17 7.57 1.44
C SER A 155 4.81 6.57 0.34
N SER A 156 4.20 7.04 -0.76
CA SER A 156 3.93 6.20 -1.92
C SER A 156 4.97 6.43 -3.02
N TYR A 157 5.25 5.39 -3.81
CA TYR A 157 6.19 5.47 -4.92
C TYR A 157 6.05 4.30 -5.90
N GLY A 158 6.85 4.31 -6.99
CA GLY A 158 6.91 3.23 -7.97
C GLY A 158 5.99 3.47 -9.16
N GLY A 159 5.12 2.53 -9.48
CA GLY A 159 4.08 2.63 -10.51
C GLY A 159 4.58 2.54 -11.94
N GLU A 160 5.71 1.89 -12.15
CA GLU A 160 6.40 1.79 -13.43
C GLU A 160 5.46 1.25 -14.52
N MET A 161 5.36 1.96 -15.61
CA MET A 161 4.55 1.65 -16.80
C MET A 161 3.03 1.50 -16.56
N GLY A 162 2.56 1.64 -15.32
CA GLY A 162 1.16 1.48 -14.96
C GLY A 162 0.35 2.77 -15.05
N GLN A 163 -0.93 2.67 -14.71
CA GLN A 163 -1.86 3.78 -14.63
C GLN A 163 -2.43 3.87 -13.21
N GLN A 164 -2.21 5.00 -12.54
CA GLN A 164 -2.58 5.17 -11.13
C GLN A 164 -3.44 6.43 -10.94
N ASN A 165 -4.58 6.24 -10.29
CA ASN A 165 -5.41 7.33 -9.78
C ASN A 165 -5.17 7.46 -8.27
N MET A 166 -4.69 8.62 -7.82
CA MET A 166 -4.53 8.94 -6.40
C MET A 166 -5.45 10.11 -6.06
N VAL A 167 -6.62 9.82 -5.52
CA VAL A 167 -7.70 10.80 -5.40
C VAL A 167 -8.22 10.88 -3.96
N ASN A 168 -8.32 12.12 -3.45
CA ASN A 168 -8.95 12.42 -2.17
C ASN A 168 -8.37 11.66 -0.97
N ASN A 169 -7.08 11.34 -0.97
CA ASN A 169 -6.43 10.75 0.18
C ASN A 169 -5.98 11.83 1.19
N TYR A 170 -5.94 11.48 2.46
CA TYR A 170 -5.47 12.34 3.53
C TYR A 170 -4.13 11.87 4.07
N TYR A 171 -3.14 12.73 4.00
CA TYR A 171 -1.77 12.48 4.46
C TYR A 171 -1.50 13.28 5.74
N LYS A 172 -1.19 12.59 6.82
CA LYS A 172 -0.81 13.18 8.10
C LYS A 172 0.61 12.77 8.48
N PRO A 173 1.60 13.67 8.36
CA PRO A 173 2.94 13.41 8.87
C PRO A 173 2.91 13.10 10.37
N GLY A 174 3.82 12.24 10.81
CA GLY A 174 3.94 11.85 12.21
C GLY A 174 5.40 11.93 12.71
N PRO A 175 5.67 11.45 13.92
CA PRO A 175 7.01 11.51 14.51
C PRO A 175 8.10 10.81 13.71
N ALA A 176 7.76 9.77 12.95
CA ALA A 176 8.72 9.04 12.12
C ALA A 176 8.96 9.68 10.76
N THR A 177 8.08 10.60 10.32
CA THR A 177 8.14 11.18 8.97
C THR A 177 9.37 12.08 8.80
N LYS A 178 10.23 11.74 7.83
CA LYS A 178 11.43 12.53 7.53
C LYS A 178 11.08 13.85 6.87
N LYS A 179 11.87 14.89 7.13
CA LYS A 179 11.61 16.28 6.70
C LYS A 179 11.60 16.44 5.18
N ASP A 180 12.44 15.73 4.46
CA ASP A 180 12.58 15.77 3.00
C ASP A 180 11.38 15.18 2.26
N VAL A 181 10.61 14.32 2.91
CA VAL A 181 9.42 13.67 2.35
C VAL A 181 8.11 14.07 3.05
N ILE A 182 8.15 15.08 3.90
CA ILE A 182 7.00 15.49 4.73
C ILE A 182 5.76 15.90 3.92
N SER A 183 5.97 16.38 2.70
CA SER A 183 4.89 16.76 1.77
C SER A 183 4.72 15.81 0.58
N ARG A 184 5.42 14.67 0.59
CA ARG A 184 5.36 13.71 -0.53
C ARG A 184 4.03 12.95 -0.53
N ILE A 185 3.28 13.08 -1.61
CA ILE A 185 2.16 12.20 -1.94
C ILE A 185 2.71 10.95 -2.64
N VAL A 186 3.50 11.16 -3.70
CA VAL A 186 4.07 10.05 -4.50
C VAL A 186 5.38 10.43 -5.16
N GLU A 187 6.21 9.43 -5.38
CA GLU A 187 7.43 9.48 -6.18
C GLU A 187 7.33 8.48 -7.35
N PRO A 188 6.98 8.94 -8.58
CA PRO A 188 7.00 8.09 -9.77
C PRO A 188 8.41 7.61 -10.11
N TRP A 189 8.56 6.31 -10.44
CA TRP A 189 9.89 5.74 -10.68
C TRP A 189 10.27 5.58 -12.15
N ASP A 190 9.37 5.92 -13.07
CA ASP A 190 9.69 5.97 -14.50
C ASP A 190 9.01 7.14 -15.22
N THR A 191 9.31 7.27 -16.52
CA THR A 191 8.75 8.27 -17.41
C THR A 191 7.57 7.76 -18.25
N VAL A 192 7.14 6.54 -18.06
CA VAL A 192 6.13 5.85 -18.88
C VAL A 192 4.79 5.71 -18.14
N GLY A 193 4.85 5.53 -16.83
CA GLY A 193 3.67 5.44 -15.99
C GLY A 193 2.79 6.69 -16.07
N ARG A 194 1.49 6.51 -15.97
CA ARG A 194 0.50 7.58 -16.03
C ARG A 194 -0.13 7.80 -14.67
N TRP A 195 -0.20 9.06 -14.27
CA TRP A 195 -0.66 9.43 -12.94
C TRP A 195 -1.76 10.48 -13.01
N HIS A 196 -2.86 10.21 -12.31
CA HIS A 196 -3.84 11.21 -11.96
C HIS A 196 -3.79 11.44 -10.45
N VAL A 197 -3.30 12.60 -10.01
CA VAL A 197 -3.11 12.95 -8.60
C VAL A 197 -3.91 14.21 -8.30
N SER A 198 -5.03 14.07 -7.60
CA SER A 198 -5.97 15.15 -7.40
C SER A 198 -6.72 15.06 -6.08
N GLY A 199 -7.05 16.20 -5.49
CA GLY A 199 -7.86 16.27 -4.27
C GLY A 199 -7.22 15.69 -3.01
N ASN A 200 -5.96 15.27 -3.07
CA ASN A 200 -5.26 14.77 -1.88
C ASN A 200 -4.90 15.93 -0.95
N ARG A 201 -5.05 15.70 0.33
CA ARG A 201 -4.77 16.68 1.38
C ARG A 201 -3.61 16.25 2.26
N ILE A 202 -2.65 17.16 2.45
CA ILE A 202 -1.54 16.97 3.39
C ILE A 202 -1.69 17.92 4.56
N GLU A 203 -1.71 17.37 5.77
CA GLU A 203 -1.68 18.19 6.99
C GLU A 203 -0.36 18.96 7.06
N GLY A 204 -0.45 20.27 7.31
CA GLY A 204 0.71 21.15 7.36
C GLY A 204 1.17 21.74 6.02
N SER A 205 0.57 21.37 4.88
CA SER A 205 0.88 21.94 3.57
C SER A 205 -0.37 22.36 2.79
N SER A 206 -0.77 23.62 2.92
CA SER A 206 -1.85 24.21 2.13
C SER A 206 -1.50 24.27 0.64
N LYS A 207 -0.24 24.54 0.31
CA LYS A 207 0.24 24.57 -1.07
C LYS A 207 -0.01 23.25 -1.79
N VAL A 208 0.44 22.13 -1.23
CA VAL A 208 0.27 20.80 -1.84
C VAL A 208 -1.19 20.36 -1.80
N SER A 209 -1.92 20.75 -0.76
CA SER A 209 -3.35 20.43 -0.66
C SER A 209 -4.22 21.19 -1.68
N SER A 210 -3.80 22.38 -2.13
CA SER A 210 -4.50 23.15 -3.16
C SER A 210 -4.15 22.68 -4.58
N ASP A 211 -2.90 22.24 -4.79
CA ASP A 211 -2.41 21.66 -6.04
C ASP A 211 -1.39 20.57 -5.73
N ASN A 212 -1.79 19.31 -5.87
CA ASN A 212 -0.95 18.16 -5.52
C ASN A 212 0.36 18.08 -6.32
N TRP A 213 0.40 18.71 -7.50
CA TRP A 213 1.59 18.78 -8.36
C TRP A 213 2.60 19.83 -7.89
N SER A 214 2.17 20.78 -7.09
CA SER A 214 3.03 21.84 -6.53
C SER A 214 3.89 21.37 -5.34
N GLY A 215 4.50 20.19 -5.44
CA GLY A 215 5.44 19.62 -4.47
C GLY A 215 4.96 18.36 -3.74
N GLY A 216 3.79 17.82 -4.09
CA GLY A 216 3.31 16.53 -3.60
C GLY A 216 3.80 15.36 -4.45
N VAL A 217 3.85 15.54 -5.76
CA VAL A 217 4.54 14.62 -6.67
C VAL A 217 6.00 15.02 -6.69
N GLN A 218 6.90 14.12 -6.35
CA GLN A 218 8.33 14.41 -6.14
C GLN A 218 9.21 13.40 -6.87
N GLY A 219 10.53 13.64 -6.89
CA GLY A 219 11.53 12.79 -7.54
C GLY A 219 11.84 13.22 -8.97
N ASP A 220 12.79 12.55 -9.59
CA ASP A 220 13.33 12.90 -10.93
C ASP A 220 12.29 12.77 -12.04
N ASN A 221 11.26 11.97 -11.82
CA ASN A 221 10.17 11.73 -12.78
C ASN A 221 8.89 12.53 -12.48
N ALA A 222 8.95 13.50 -11.58
CA ALA A 222 7.77 14.31 -11.16
C ALA A 222 7.19 15.20 -12.28
N SER A 223 7.94 15.43 -13.34
CA SER A 223 7.50 16.23 -14.51
C SER A 223 6.80 15.40 -15.59
N ASN A 224 6.64 14.11 -15.40
CA ASN A 224 6.07 13.22 -16.41
C ASN A 224 4.61 13.55 -16.73
N PRO A 225 4.21 13.31 -18.00
CA PRO A 225 2.89 13.68 -18.46
C PRO A 225 1.83 12.88 -17.72
N VAL A 226 1.11 13.62 -16.97
CA VAL A 226 -0.02 13.20 -16.20
C VAL A 226 -1.26 13.34 -17.04
N ILE A 227 -2.16 12.39 -16.89
CA ILE A 227 -3.55 12.66 -17.25
C ILE A 227 -4.11 13.53 -16.11
N ARG A 228 -4.10 14.83 -16.31
CA ARG A 228 -4.80 15.78 -15.45
C ARG A 228 -6.31 15.67 -15.65
#